data_491749310cb8cc82e4227db3b1e6aeb4
#
_entry.id   491749310cb8cc82e4227db3b1e6aeb4
#
_cell.length_a   1.000
_cell.length_b   1.000
_cell.length_c   1.000
_cell.angle_alpha   90.00
_cell.angle_beta   90.00
_cell.angle_gamma   90.00
#
_symmetry.space_group_name_H-M   'P 1'
#
loop_
_entity.id
_entity.type
_entity.pdbx_description
1 polymer ?
#
loop_
_entity_poly.entity_id
_entity_poly.type
_entity_poly.pdbx_seq_one_letter_code
_entity_poly.pdbx_strand_id
1 'polypeptide(L)'
;MDVKLPKLGEGADSGVVVSVLVKEGDIVAKDQPILELENEKATASIPSTGAGVVEKVFVKAGDRIAAGAKLIALAGGSGAPAPAAAPAPAAAPAKPAAKKVAPKAAPVVEATEDEAIVESADEIVNENPAASPSVRRAAREFGIDLHKVAGDESGRVTGEHIKAYINRLIRAAARPAAAPAAAAAPVKPVAPAIDFSQWGPILKKPMSQLRKVISRRMSESWSAVPRVTQFDDIDFTKLNELRKKYAPEYEKKGVKLTLTPFVLKAVAATLKQHPLFNSSLDEAASEIIIKEYVHLGIAVDTDAGLMVPVIRDVDKKSLADIAKELETLAAKTRERKLSADEMKGGTFTISNQGAIGGAHFTPIVNLPEVAILGLGRGAMKPVVRDGQIVARLLTPIALSYDHRVIDGGSAARFTVDLVKAFENFDEAVVKI
;
A
#
# COMPACT_ATOMS: atom_id res chain seq x y z
N MET A 1 -0.71 -38.39 -6.96
CA MET A 1 0.46 -37.84 -6.25
C MET A 1 0.26 -36.35 -6.02
N ASP A 2 0.48 -35.83 -4.78
CA ASP A 2 0.25 -34.41 -4.49
C ASP A 2 1.55 -33.61 -4.72
N VAL A 3 1.50 -32.60 -5.56
CA VAL A 3 2.59 -31.63 -5.74
C VAL A 3 2.40 -30.53 -4.70
N LYS A 4 3.43 -30.33 -3.85
CA LYS A 4 3.42 -29.32 -2.76
C LYS A 4 4.41 -28.21 -3.06
N LEU A 5 4.15 -27.01 -2.51
CA LEU A 5 5.04 -25.86 -2.64
C LEU A 5 6.38 -26.16 -1.95
N PRO A 6 7.52 -26.14 -2.64
CA PRO A 6 8.83 -26.29 -2.02
C PRO A 6 9.17 -25.06 -1.15
N LYS A 7 10.19 -25.16 -0.29
CA LYS A 7 10.73 -23.99 0.43
C LYS A 7 11.35 -23.01 -0.56
N LEU A 8 10.92 -21.76 -0.53
CA LEU A 8 11.27 -20.72 -1.50
C LEU A 8 12.59 -19.98 -1.21
N GLY A 9 13.47 -20.55 -0.35
CA GLY A 9 14.73 -19.92 0.06
C GLY A 9 14.67 -19.22 1.41
N GLU A 10 15.83 -18.75 1.93
CA GLU A 10 15.90 -18.10 3.24
C GLU A 10 15.04 -16.83 3.31
N GLY A 11 14.04 -16.85 4.19
CA GLY A 11 13.16 -15.69 4.50
C GLY A 11 11.88 -15.56 3.69
N ALA A 12 11.48 -16.58 2.89
CA ALA A 12 10.22 -16.55 2.15
C ALA A 12 9.35 -17.79 2.46
N ASP A 13 8.55 -17.69 3.54
CA ASP A 13 7.68 -18.78 3.98
C ASP A 13 6.29 -18.76 3.30
N SER A 14 5.95 -17.73 2.53
CA SER A 14 4.67 -17.61 1.82
C SER A 14 4.77 -16.72 0.58
N GLY A 15 3.88 -16.92 -0.40
CA GLY A 15 3.77 -16.08 -1.59
C GLY A 15 2.32 -16.02 -2.11
N VAL A 16 2.05 -15.11 -3.03
CA VAL A 16 0.76 -14.97 -3.70
C VAL A 16 0.84 -15.58 -5.09
N VAL A 17 -0.11 -16.43 -5.44
CA VAL A 17 -0.20 -17.05 -6.78
C VAL A 17 -0.56 -15.98 -7.80
N VAL A 18 0.34 -15.72 -8.74
CA VAL A 18 0.14 -14.75 -9.83
C VAL A 18 -0.68 -15.36 -10.95
N SER A 19 -0.28 -16.55 -11.38
CA SER A 19 -0.96 -17.29 -12.44
C SER A 19 -0.83 -18.80 -12.21
N VAL A 20 -1.85 -19.56 -12.62
CA VAL A 20 -1.84 -21.02 -12.69
C VAL A 20 -1.74 -21.39 -14.16
N LEU A 21 -0.65 -22.07 -14.52
CA LEU A 21 -0.28 -22.38 -15.91
C LEU A 21 -0.90 -23.69 -16.41
N VAL A 22 -1.52 -24.48 -15.52
CA VAL A 22 -2.12 -25.80 -15.81
C VAL A 22 -3.57 -25.86 -15.40
N LYS A 23 -4.37 -26.68 -16.08
CA LYS A 23 -5.78 -26.93 -15.80
C LYS A 23 -6.03 -28.39 -15.47
N GLU A 24 -7.18 -28.71 -14.86
CA GLU A 24 -7.62 -30.09 -14.65
C GLU A 24 -7.73 -30.81 -16.00
N GLY A 25 -7.09 -31.96 -16.11
CA GLY A 25 -6.98 -32.74 -17.34
C GLY A 25 -5.69 -32.54 -18.14
N ASP A 26 -4.85 -31.55 -17.82
CA ASP A 26 -3.60 -31.32 -18.52
C ASP A 26 -2.53 -32.36 -18.14
N ILE A 27 -1.68 -32.75 -19.13
CA ILE A 27 -0.53 -33.61 -18.89
C ILE A 27 0.66 -32.75 -18.52
N VAL A 28 1.22 -32.96 -17.33
CA VAL A 28 2.37 -32.22 -16.80
C VAL A 28 3.59 -33.15 -16.75
N ALA A 29 4.71 -32.67 -17.27
CA ALA A 29 6.01 -33.35 -17.16
C ALA A 29 6.70 -32.96 -15.84
N LYS A 30 7.64 -33.77 -15.39
CA LYS A 30 8.52 -33.41 -14.26
C LYS A 30 9.32 -32.15 -14.62
N ASP A 31 9.46 -31.25 -13.65
CA ASP A 31 10.16 -29.96 -13.79
C ASP A 31 9.47 -28.94 -14.72
N GLN A 32 8.27 -29.24 -15.23
CA GLN A 32 7.46 -28.28 -15.97
C GLN A 32 6.86 -27.20 -15.03
N PRO A 33 6.91 -25.90 -15.39
CA PRO A 33 6.27 -24.83 -14.63
C PRO A 33 4.75 -25.05 -14.55
N ILE A 34 4.21 -25.07 -13.33
CA ILE A 34 2.77 -25.29 -13.07
C ILE A 34 2.06 -24.04 -12.57
N LEU A 35 2.78 -23.16 -11.90
CA LEU A 35 2.26 -21.87 -11.45
C LEU A 35 3.39 -20.86 -11.26
N GLU A 36 3.02 -19.58 -11.26
CA GLU A 36 3.90 -18.46 -10.91
C GLU A 36 3.49 -17.91 -9.57
N LEU A 37 4.46 -17.72 -8.69
CA LEU A 37 4.28 -17.25 -7.32
C LEU A 37 5.09 -15.99 -7.11
N GLU A 38 4.45 -14.92 -6.67
CA GLU A 38 5.09 -13.67 -6.31
C GLU A 38 5.28 -13.61 -4.78
N ASN A 39 6.51 -13.47 -4.34
CA ASN A 39 6.83 -13.15 -2.95
C ASN A 39 7.32 -11.70 -2.84
N GLU A 40 7.63 -11.24 -1.63
CA GLU A 40 8.04 -9.84 -1.38
C GLU A 40 9.29 -9.40 -2.16
N LYS A 41 10.05 -10.33 -2.74
CA LYS A 41 11.35 -10.05 -3.37
C LYS A 41 11.41 -10.38 -4.86
N ALA A 42 10.65 -11.34 -5.37
CA ALA A 42 10.69 -11.76 -6.78
C ALA A 42 9.48 -12.63 -7.16
N THR A 43 9.22 -12.74 -8.48
CA THR A 43 8.30 -13.72 -9.04
C THR A 43 9.08 -15.01 -9.35
N ALA A 44 8.66 -16.13 -8.80
CA ALA A 44 9.27 -17.44 -9.04
C ALA A 44 8.28 -18.39 -9.73
N SER A 45 8.74 -19.06 -10.79
CA SER A 45 7.98 -20.16 -11.41
C SER A 45 8.19 -21.43 -10.59
N ILE A 46 7.11 -22.09 -10.21
CA ILE A 46 7.15 -23.32 -9.42
C ILE A 46 7.01 -24.52 -10.35
N PRO A 47 8.05 -25.39 -10.42
CA PRO A 47 8.04 -26.57 -11.25
C PRO A 47 7.25 -27.72 -10.60
N SER A 48 6.70 -28.61 -11.42
CA SER A 48 6.10 -29.85 -10.95
C SER A 48 7.15 -30.82 -10.42
N THR A 49 6.93 -31.40 -9.26
CA THR A 49 7.81 -32.41 -8.66
C THR A 49 7.60 -33.80 -9.22
N GLY A 50 6.60 -34.00 -10.10
CA GLY A 50 6.29 -35.28 -10.74
C GLY A 50 5.63 -35.10 -12.09
N ALA A 51 5.58 -36.16 -12.89
CA ALA A 51 4.85 -36.23 -14.16
C ALA A 51 3.52 -36.95 -13.99
N GLY A 52 2.47 -36.50 -14.67
CA GLY A 52 1.14 -37.10 -14.62
C GLY A 52 0.05 -36.21 -15.18
N VAL A 53 -1.20 -36.67 -15.14
CA VAL A 53 -2.37 -35.89 -15.53
C VAL A 53 -2.87 -35.14 -14.31
N VAL A 54 -3.17 -33.85 -14.44
CA VAL A 54 -3.71 -33.01 -13.38
C VAL A 54 -5.14 -33.48 -13.09
N GLU A 55 -5.35 -34.06 -11.93
CA GLU A 55 -6.67 -34.50 -11.45
C GLU A 55 -7.45 -33.37 -10.80
N LYS A 56 -6.74 -32.53 -10.03
CA LYS A 56 -7.36 -31.40 -9.35
C LYS A 56 -6.35 -30.28 -9.06
N VAL A 57 -6.79 -29.05 -9.24
CA VAL A 57 -6.03 -27.83 -8.88
C VAL A 57 -6.62 -27.25 -7.59
N PHE A 58 -5.79 -27.09 -6.55
CA PHE A 58 -6.20 -26.61 -5.22
C PHE A 58 -6.00 -25.11 -5.00
N VAL A 59 -5.36 -24.41 -5.93
CA VAL A 59 -4.96 -23.00 -5.80
C VAL A 59 -5.49 -22.17 -6.96
N LYS A 60 -5.82 -20.92 -6.70
CA LYS A 60 -6.30 -19.96 -7.72
C LYS A 60 -5.39 -18.75 -7.77
N ALA A 61 -5.40 -18.03 -8.89
CA ALA A 61 -4.70 -16.75 -9.01
C ALA A 61 -5.24 -15.75 -7.95
N GLY A 62 -4.34 -15.20 -7.15
CA GLY A 62 -4.66 -14.33 -6.03
C GLY A 62 -4.59 -14.98 -4.65
N ASP A 63 -4.51 -16.32 -4.56
CA ASP A 63 -4.41 -17.02 -3.28
C ASP A 63 -3.03 -16.84 -2.64
N ARG A 64 -3.00 -16.60 -1.34
CA ARG A 64 -1.76 -16.59 -0.56
C ARG A 64 -1.49 -17.98 -0.02
N ILE A 65 -0.37 -18.59 -0.41
CA ILE A 65 0.01 -19.95 -0.02
C ILE A 65 1.33 -19.97 0.72
N ALA A 66 1.46 -20.88 1.69
CA ALA A 66 2.68 -21.10 2.47
C ALA A 66 3.44 -22.31 1.98
N ALA A 67 4.74 -22.41 2.31
CA ALA A 67 5.57 -23.57 2.01
C ALA A 67 4.92 -24.85 2.56
N GLY A 68 4.86 -25.90 1.72
CA GLY A 68 4.21 -27.17 2.03
C GLY A 68 2.73 -27.26 1.65
N ALA A 69 2.08 -26.16 1.19
CA ALA A 69 0.71 -26.18 0.70
C ALA A 69 0.56 -27.08 -0.54
N LYS A 70 -0.58 -27.78 -0.65
CA LYS A 70 -0.90 -28.60 -1.83
C LYS A 70 -1.29 -27.69 -2.99
N LEU A 71 -0.64 -27.87 -4.15
CA LEU A 71 -0.85 -27.08 -5.36
C LEU A 71 -1.77 -27.78 -6.34
N ILE A 72 -1.38 -28.98 -6.74
CA ILE A 72 -2.14 -29.84 -7.67
C ILE A 72 -2.09 -31.30 -7.24
N ALA A 73 -3.10 -32.09 -7.60
CA ALA A 73 -3.07 -33.55 -7.53
C ALA A 73 -2.83 -34.11 -8.92
N LEU A 74 -1.88 -35.03 -9.04
CA LEU A 74 -1.58 -35.76 -10.27
C LEU A 74 -2.06 -37.19 -10.17
N ALA A 75 -2.80 -37.64 -11.17
CA ALA A 75 -3.23 -39.03 -11.34
C ALA A 75 -2.19 -39.78 -12.19
N GLY A 76 -1.73 -40.95 -11.73
CA GLY A 76 -1.00 -41.98 -12.48
C GLY A 76 0.41 -41.61 -12.91
N GLY A 77 1.40 -42.15 -12.18
CA GLY A 77 2.79 -42.17 -12.66
C GLY A 77 3.12 -43.49 -13.31
N SER A 78 3.56 -43.48 -14.55
CA SER A 78 4.61 -44.32 -15.15
C SER A 78 4.52 -44.31 -16.67
N GLY A 79 5.61 -43.94 -17.33
CA GLY A 79 5.85 -44.24 -18.75
C GLY A 79 6.08 -43.02 -19.64
N ALA A 80 7.37 -42.76 -19.93
CA ALA A 80 7.79 -41.95 -21.07
C ALA A 80 7.65 -42.79 -22.38
N PRO A 81 7.79 -42.30 -23.62
CA PRO A 81 8.60 -41.17 -24.06
C PRO A 81 7.99 -40.27 -25.16
N ALA A 82 8.76 -39.22 -25.50
CA ALA A 82 8.62 -38.18 -26.51
C ALA A 82 8.63 -38.68 -27.97
N PRO A 83 8.73 -37.80 -29.02
CA PRO A 83 8.12 -36.52 -29.34
C PRO A 83 7.53 -36.49 -30.78
N ALA A 84 6.76 -35.50 -31.19
CA ALA A 84 6.80 -34.95 -32.56
C ALA A 84 5.79 -33.83 -32.84
N ALA A 85 6.36 -32.72 -33.30
CA ALA A 85 5.94 -31.82 -34.39
C ALA A 85 4.49 -31.29 -34.51
N ALA A 86 4.44 -29.96 -34.58
CA ALA A 86 3.33 -29.15 -35.12
C ALA A 86 3.03 -29.44 -36.59
N PRO A 87 1.84 -29.10 -37.15
CA PRO A 87 1.58 -27.74 -37.59
C PRO A 87 0.11 -27.26 -37.46
N ALA A 88 -0.02 -25.93 -37.58
CA ALA A 88 -1.26 -25.18 -37.72
C ALA A 88 -1.88 -25.29 -39.13
N PRO A 89 -2.92 -24.52 -39.51
CA PRO A 89 -4.23 -24.18 -38.94
C PRO A 89 -5.40 -24.48 -39.91
N ALA A 90 -6.66 -24.34 -39.50
CA ALA A 90 -7.75 -23.76 -40.31
C ALA A 90 -9.16 -24.02 -39.81
N ALA A 91 -9.95 -22.91 -39.86
CA ALA A 91 -11.38 -22.76 -40.18
C ALA A 91 -12.47 -23.14 -39.17
N ALA A 92 -13.19 -22.12 -38.76
CA ALA A 92 -14.60 -22.13 -38.28
C ALA A 92 -15.55 -22.50 -39.45
N PRO A 93 -16.89 -22.67 -39.30
CA PRO A 93 -17.83 -22.15 -38.30
C PRO A 93 -19.02 -23.11 -37.93
N ALA A 94 -19.79 -22.80 -36.94
CA ALA A 94 -21.26 -22.74 -36.95
C ALA A 94 -21.88 -22.81 -35.53
N LYS A 95 -22.71 -21.81 -35.21
CA LYS A 95 -23.78 -21.86 -34.20
C LYS A 95 -24.94 -22.74 -34.72
N PRO A 96 -25.83 -23.31 -33.91
CA PRO A 96 -26.83 -22.52 -33.21
C PRO A 96 -27.41 -23.09 -31.89
N ALA A 97 -28.18 -22.22 -31.25
CA ALA A 97 -29.41 -22.41 -30.50
C ALA A 97 -29.36 -22.67 -28.99
N ALA A 98 -29.97 -21.73 -28.34
CA ALA A 98 -30.34 -21.62 -26.94
C ALA A 98 -31.34 -22.68 -26.46
N LYS A 99 -31.21 -23.14 -25.22
CA LYS A 99 -32.34 -23.56 -24.40
C LYS A 99 -32.18 -23.02 -22.99
N LYS A 100 -33.17 -22.20 -22.60
CA LYS A 100 -33.44 -21.75 -21.24
C LYS A 100 -33.78 -22.93 -20.36
N VAL A 101 -33.14 -23.07 -19.20
CA VAL A 101 -33.64 -23.83 -18.07
C VAL A 101 -33.52 -22.98 -16.82
N ALA A 102 -34.65 -22.81 -16.13
CA ALA A 102 -34.81 -22.03 -14.91
C ALA A 102 -34.05 -22.63 -13.73
N PRO A 103 -33.65 -21.81 -12.72
CA PRO A 103 -32.92 -22.31 -11.58
C PRO A 103 -33.84 -23.04 -10.60
N LYS A 104 -33.48 -24.30 -10.27
CA LYS A 104 -34.10 -25.12 -9.23
C LYS A 104 -33.45 -24.72 -7.89
N ALA A 105 -34.30 -24.44 -6.91
CA ALA A 105 -33.94 -24.07 -5.55
C ALA A 105 -32.99 -25.10 -4.91
N ALA A 106 -31.96 -24.61 -4.23
CA ALA A 106 -31.12 -25.42 -3.36
C ALA A 106 -31.83 -25.72 -2.02
N PRO A 107 -31.55 -26.87 -1.39
CA PRO A 107 -32.21 -27.24 -0.14
C PRO A 107 -31.66 -26.38 1.02
N VAL A 108 -32.61 -26.00 1.87
CA VAL A 108 -32.36 -25.38 3.19
C VAL A 108 -31.64 -26.43 4.05
N VAL A 109 -30.45 -26.09 4.51
CA VAL A 109 -29.75 -26.84 5.55
C VAL A 109 -30.29 -26.32 6.88
N GLU A 110 -30.95 -27.20 7.66
CA GLU A 110 -31.34 -26.94 9.03
C GLU A 110 -30.11 -26.52 9.86
N ALA A 111 -30.14 -25.30 10.39
CA ALA A 111 -29.20 -24.85 11.40
C ALA A 111 -29.49 -25.58 12.70
N THR A 112 -28.49 -26.24 13.25
CA THR A 112 -28.57 -26.88 14.57
C THR A 112 -28.72 -25.80 15.64
N GLU A 113 -29.54 -26.07 16.65
CA GLU A 113 -30.00 -25.16 17.73
C GLU A 113 -28.91 -24.58 18.66
N ASP A 114 -27.62 -24.67 18.32
CA ASP A 114 -26.51 -24.25 19.19
C ASP A 114 -25.98 -22.82 18.93
N GLU A 115 -26.46 -22.11 17.90
CA GLU A 115 -26.00 -20.74 17.60
C GLU A 115 -26.86 -19.60 18.17
N ALA A 116 -28.03 -19.89 18.72
CA ALA A 116 -28.98 -18.86 19.15
C ALA A 116 -28.86 -18.41 20.62
N ILE A 117 -27.81 -18.82 21.37
CA ILE A 117 -27.77 -18.65 22.84
C ILE A 117 -26.81 -17.51 23.31
N VAL A 118 -26.31 -16.66 22.43
CA VAL A 118 -25.26 -15.68 22.83
C VAL A 118 -25.79 -14.26 23.05
N GLU A 119 -27.03 -13.96 22.73
CA GLU A 119 -27.56 -12.57 22.80
C GLU A 119 -28.33 -12.20 24.07
N SER A 120 -28.57 -13.11 25.01
CA SER A 120 -29.50 -12.89 26.12
C SER A 120 -28.91 -12.89 27.53
N ALA A 121 -27.74 -12.28 27.75
CA ALA A 121 -27.21 -12.13 29.12
C ALA A 121 -28.02 -11.13 30.00
N ASP A 122 -28.84 -10.30 29.39
CA ASP A 122 -29.69 -9.29 30.06
C ASP A 122 -31.19 -9.52 29.95
N GLU A 123 -31.62 -10.59 29.31
CA GLU A 123 -33.04 -10.92 29.10
C GLU A 123 -33.63 -11.59 30.34
N ILE A 124 -34.85 -11.18 30.75
CA ILE A 124 -35.63 -11.84 31.80
C ILE A 124 -36.11 -13.18 31.27
N VAL A 125 -35.47 -14.26 31.72
CA VAL A 125 -35.76 -15.64 31.27
C VAL A 125 -36.82 -16.33 32.13
N ASN A 126 -37.04 -15.81 33.36
CA ASN A 126 -37.97 -16.40 34.33
C ASN A 126 -38.79 -15.29 35.01
N GLU A 127 -40.05 -15.12 34.59
CA GLU A 127 -40.92 -14.05 35.09
C GLU A 127 -41.32 -14.23 36.56
N ASN A 128 -41.32 -15.47 37.08
CA ASN A 128 -41.75 -15.74 38.46
C ASN A 128 -40.89 -16.85 39.10
N PRO A 129 -39.61 -16.56 39.47
CA PRO A 129 -38.66 -17.57 39.94
C PRO A 129 -39.06 -18.16 41.31
N ALA A 130 -39.61 -19.35 41.32
CA ALA A 130 -39.82 -20.13 42.55
C ALA A 130 -38.48 -20.70 43.03
N ALA A 131 -37.99 -20.28 44.21
CA ALA A 131 -36.73 -20.73 44.75
C ALA A 131 -36.80 -20.96 46.25
N SER A 132 -36.07 -21.97 46.75
CA SER A 132 -35.99 -22.25 48.19
C SER A 132 -35.25 -21.15 48.92
N PRO A 133 -35.44 -20.99 50.28
CA PRO A 133 -34.73 -19.98 51.06
C PRO A 133 -33.20 -20.04 50.93
N SER A 134 -32.65 -21.25 50.82
CA SER A 134 -31.20 -21.49 50.64
C SER A 134 -30.71 -20.97 49.27
N VAL A 135 -31.45 -21.21 48.21
CA VAL A 135 -31.18 -20.76 46.84
C VAL A 135 -31.27 -19.25 46.75
N ARG A 136 -32.26 -18.62 47.38
CA ARG A 136 -32.40 -17.16 47.46
C ARG A 136 -31.25 -16.52 48.25
N ARG A 137 -30.74 -17.21 49.28
CA ARG A 137 -29.55 -16.72 50.03
C ARG A 137 -28.30 -16.77 49.14
N ALA A 138 -28.07 -17.92 48.47
CA ALA A 138 -26.94 -18.07 47.59
C ALA A 138 -26.99 -17.07 46.42
N ALA A 139 -28.16 -16.84 45.82
CA ALA A 139 -28.29 -15.83 44.76
C ALA A 139 -27.92 -14.42 45.22
N ARG A 140 -28.35 -14.03 46.45
CA ARG A 140 -27.98 -12.74 47.05
C ARG A 140 -26.47 -12.64 47.37
N GLU A 141 -25.86 -13.71 47.87
CA GLU A 141 -24.44 -13.76 48.18
C GLU A 141 -23.58 -13.57 46.91
N PHE A 142 -24.01 -14.14 45.79
CA PHE A 142 -23.30 -14.01 44.51
C PHE A 142 -23.79 -12.85 43.63
N GLY A 143 -24.73 -12.03 44.10
CA GLY A 143 -25.28 -10.90 43.34
C GLY A 143 -26.05 -11.30 42.09
N ILE A 144 -26.68 -12.51 42.10
CA ILE A 144 -27.35 -13.06 40.94
C ILE A 144 -28.84 -12.73 41.01
N ASP A 145 -29.40 -12.14 39.95
CA ASP A 145 -30.82 -11.94 39.76
C ASP A 145 -31.46 -13.25 39.30
N LEU A 146 -32.38 -13.78 40.10
CA LEU A 146 -33.08 -15.03 39.81
C LEU A 146 -33.96 -14.96 38.57
N HIS A 147 -34.40 -13.78 38.17
CA HIS A 147 -35.14 -13.57 36.93
C HIS A 147 -34.31 -13.84 35.67
N LYS A 148 -32.99 -13.80 35.79
CA LYS A 148 -32.03 -14.07 34.71
C LYS A 148 -31.58 -15.54 34.68
N VAL A 149 -32.02 -16.35 35.64
CA VAL A 149 -31.66 -17.78 35.76
C VAL A 149 -32.79 -18.65 35.21
N ALA A 150 -32.49 -19.42 34.19
CA ALA A 150 -33.45 -20.41 33.68
C ALA A 150 -33.76 -21.43 34.77
N GLY A 151 -35.06 -21.62 35.07
CA GLY A 151 -35.58 -22.65 35.97
C GLY A 151 -35.89 -23.94 35.24
N ASP A 152 -36.47 -24.91 35.97
CA ASP A 152 -37.08 -26.09 35.36
C ASP A 152 -38.40 -25.72 34.63
N GLU A 153 -39.08 -26.71 34.04
CA GLU A 153 -40.37 -26.52 33.31
C GLU A 153 -41.49 -25.87 34.15
N SER A 154 -41.35 -25.84 35.46
CA SER A 154 -42.25 -25.16 36.39
C SER A 154 -41.78 -23.77 36.84
N GLY A 155 -40.70 -23.24 36.28
CA GLY A 155 -40.06 -21.99 36.66
C GLY A 155 -39.28 -22.03 37.97
N ARG A 156 -39.03 -23.22 38.55
CA ARG A 156 -38.34 -23.39 39.82
C ARG A 156 -36.83 -23.37 39.63
N VAL A 157 -36.13 -22.47 40.36
CA VAL A 157 -34.69 -22.35 40.35
C VAL A 157 -34.06 -23.16 41.48
N THR A 158 -33.11 -24.05 41.13
CA THR A 158 -32.34 -24.86 42.06
C THR A 158 -30.89 -24.35 42.17
N GLY A 159 -30.12 -24.86 43.15
CA GLY A 159 -28.72 -24.53 43.29
C GLY A 159 -27.85 -24.91 42.08
N GLU A 160 -28.28 -25.94 41.33
CA GLU A 160 -27.62 -26.36 40.08
C GLU A 160 -27.83 -25.35 38.95
N HIS A 161 -29.01 -24.74 38.84
CA HIS A 161 -29.32 -23.71 37.89
C HIS A 161 -28.46 -22.45 38.16
N ILE A 162 -28.22 -22.06 39.42
CA ILE A 162 -27.31 -20.97 39.79
C ILE A 162 -25.88 -21.31 39.37
N LYS A 163 -25.38 -22.54 39.63
CA LYS A 163 -24.04 -22.96 39.23
C LYS A 163 -23.87 -22.92 37.70
N ALA A 164 -24.88 -23.43 36.97
CA ALA A 164 -24.85 -23.39 35.50
C ALA A 164 -24.81 -21.96 34.96
N TYR A 165 -25.56 -21.04 35.58
CA TYR A 165 -25.57 -19.62 35.23
C TYR A 165 -24.20 -18.98 35.50
N ILE A 166 -23.59 -19.24 36.68
CA ILE A 166 -22.24 -18.75 37.02
C ILE A 166 -21.22 -19.29 36.02
N ASN A 167 -21.22 -20.57 35.72
CA ASN A 167 -20.31 -21.17 34.74
C ASN A 167 -20.47 -20.57 33.34
N ARG A 168 -21.68 -20.21 32.94
CA ARG A 168 -21.96 -19.50 31.68
C ARG A 168 -21.35 -18.12 31.70
N LEU A 169 -21.48 -17.34 32.78
CA LEU A 169 -20.87 -16.03 32.93
C LEU A 169 -19.34 -16.12 32.94
N ILE A 170 -18.76 -17.09 33.65
CA ILE A 170 -17.31 -17.32 33.67
C ILE A 170 -16.80 -17.66 32.26
N ARG A 171 -17.50 -18.52 31.52
CA ARG A 171 -17.12 -18.86 30.14
C ARG A 171 -17.29 -17.67 29.19
N ALA A 172 -18.29 -16.83 29.40
CA ALA A 172 -18.46 -15.59 28.65
C ALA A 172 -17.35 -14.57 28.95
N ALA A 173 -16.95 -14.45 30.21
CA ALA A 173 -15.84 -13.57 30.65
C ALA A 173 -14.44 -14.12 30.28
N ALA A 174 -14.28 -15.46 30.23
CA ALA A 174 -13.03 -16.10 29.81
C ALA A 174 -12.83 -16.19 28.29
N ARG A 175 -13.87 -15.90 27.48
CA ARG A 175 -13.62 -15.63 26.07
C ARG A 175 -12.78 -14.35 25.98
N PRO A 176 -11.58 -14.39 25.34
CA PRO A 176 -10.90 -13.15 25.02
C PRO A 176 -11.95 -12.29 24.31
N ALA A 177 -12.21 -11.09 24.87
CA ALA A 177 -13.12 -10.14 24.24
C ALA A 177 -12.72 -10.11 22.76
N ALA A 178 -13.58 -10.65 21.90
CA ALA A 178 -13.46 -10.41 20.49
C ALA A 178 -13.37 -8.89 20.43
N ALA A 179 -12.23 -8.37 20.01
CA ALA A 179 -12.05 -6.95 19.80
C ALA A 179 -13.33 -6.50 19.11
N PRO A 180 -14.03 -5.45 19.60
CA PRO A 180 -15.31 -5.06 19.04
C PRO A 180 -15.11 -5.13 17.55
N ALA A 181 -15.85 -5.99 16.85
CA ALA A 181 -15.75 -6.11 15.41
C ALA A 181 -15.91 -4.68 14.94
N ALA A 182 -14.79 -4.08 14.51
CA ALA A 182 -14.77 -2.71 14.06
C ALA A 182 -15.95 -2.66 13.12
N ALA A 183 -16.98 -1.90 13.49
CA ALA A 183 -18.25 -1.85 12.78
C ALA A 183 -17.84 -1.75 11.33
N ALA A 184 -18.12 -2.78 10.54
CA ALA A 184 -17.64 -2.87 9.16
C ALA A 184 -18.06 -1.56 8.55
N ALA A 185 -17.09 -0.70 8.27
CA ALA A 185 -17.36 0.60 7.69
C ALA A 185 -18.30 0.32 6.53
N PRO A 186 -19.44 1.02 6.40
CA PRO A 186 -20.46 0.68 5.44
C PRO A 186 -19.78 0.44 4.10
N VAL A 187 -19.80 -0.81 3.63
CA VAL A 187 -19.22 -1.17 2.34
C VAL A 187 -19.96 -0.29 1.37
N LYS A 188 -19.29 0.76 0.86
CA LYS A 188 -19.87 1.63 -0.17
C LYS A 188 -20.40 0.68 -1.23
N PRO A 189 -21.67 0.75 -1.62
CA PRO A 189 -22.22 -0.15 -2.62
C PRO A 189 -21.29 -0.08 -3.83
N VAL A 190 -20.68 -1.20 -4.16
CA VAL A 190 -19.83 -1.31 -5.35
C VAL A 190 -20.78 -1.03 -6.51
N ALA A 191 -20.60 0.09 -7.17
CA ALA A 191 -21.39 0.43 -8.35
C ALA A 191 -21.34 -0.77 -9.32
N PRO A 192 -22.46 -1.14 -9.96
CA PRO A 192 -22.49 -2.28 -10.87
C PRO A 192 -21.38 -2.11 -11.90
N ALA A 193 -20.58 -3.16 -12.07
CA ALA A 193 -19.45 -3.12 -13.00
C ALA A 193 -19.97 -2.82 -14.41
N ILE A 194 -19.53 -1.70 -14.96
CA ILE A 194 -19.90 -1.32 -16.33
C ILE A 194 -19.26 -2.32 -17.30
N ASP A 195 -20.07 -2.91 -18.17
CA ASP A 195 -19.57 -3.75 -19.25
C ASP A 195 -19.15 -2.89 -20.45
N PHE A 196 -17.86 -2.60 -20.52
CA PHE A 196 -17.28 -1.79 -21.61
C PHE A 196 -17.25 -2.52 -22.96
N SER A 197 -17.47 -3.85 -23.01
CA SER A 197 -17.45 -4.62 -24.26
C SER A 197 -18.60 -4.25 -25.20
N GLN A 198 -19.67 -3.60 -24.69
CA GLN A 198 -20.78 -3.11 -25.50
C GLN A 198 -20.39 -1.99 -26.47
N TRP A 199 -19.26 -1.30 -26.25
CA TRP A 199 -18.82 -0.18 -27.10
C TRP A 199 -17.62 -0.53 -27.99
N GLY A 200 -17.03 -1.72 -27.85
CA GLY A 200 -15.92 -2.16 -28.68
C GLY A 200 -14.99 -3.17 -28.01
N PRO A 201 -13.93 -3.59 -28.71
CA PRO A 201 -12.94 -4.52 -28.16
C PRO A 201 -12.26 -3.93 -26.94
N ILE A 202 -12.13 -4.71 -25.86
CA ILE A 202 -11.45 -4.31 -24.63
C ILE A 202 -10.32 -5.27 -24.29
N LEU A 203 -9.24 -4.74 -23.66
CA LEU A 203 -8.16 -5.52 -23.07
C LEU A 203 -8.18 -5.31 -21.56
N LYS A 204 -8.39 -6.37 -20.79
CA LYS A 204 -8.31 -6.35 -19.32
C LYS A 204 -6.90 -6.71 -18.87
N LYS A 205 -6.21 -5.76 -18.21
CA LYS A 205 -4.87 -5.97 -17.65
C LYS A 205 -4.94 -5.92 -16.13
N PRO A 206 -4.54 -6.98 -15.41
CA PRO A 206 -4.49 -6.97 -13.96
C PRO A 206 -3.44 -5.97 -13.45
N MET A 207 -3.72 -5.33 -12.32
CA MET A 207 -2.77 -4.44 -11.66
C MET A 207 -1.69 -5.25 -10.94
N SER A 208 -0.42 -4.85 -11.10
CA SER A 208 0.68 -5.39 -10.29
C SER A 208 0.49 -5.09 -8.81
N GLN A 209 1.15 -5.84 -7.91
CA GLN A 209 1.07 -5.61 -6.46
C GLN A 209 1.53 -4.20 -6.08
N LEU A 210 2.65 -3.75 -6.66
CA LEU A 210 3.13 -2.37 -6.48
C LEU A 210 2.06 -1.34 -6.88
N ARG A 211 1.40 -1.53 -8.03
CA ARG A 211 0.34 -0.61 -8.49
C ARG A 211 -0.87 -0.60 -7.56
N LYS A 212 -1.25 -1.75 -7.00
CA LYS A 212 -2.31 -1.84 -5.99
C LYS A 212 -1.96 -1.05 -4.72
N VAL A 213 -0.72 -1.17 -4.23
CA VAL A 213 -0.23 -0.41 -3.06
C VAL A 213 -0.22 1.09 -3.34
N ILE A 214 0.30 1.51 -4.50
CA ILE A 214 0.29 2.93 -4.92
C ILE A 214 -1.14 3.46 -4.98
N SER A 215 -2.06 2.73 -5.63
CA SER A 215 -3.47 3.11 -5.74
C SER A 215 -4.11 3.35 -4.37
N ARG A 216 -3.92 2.42 -3.43
CA ARG A 216 -4.44 2.55 -2.07
C ARG A 216 -3.86 3.78 -1.37
N ARG A 217 -2.54 3.93 -1.33
CA ARG A 217 -1.87 5.06 -0.66
C ARG A 217 -2.26 6.41 -1.25
N MET A 218 -2.40 6.51 -2.58
CA MET A 218 -2.82 7.76 -3.22
C MET A 218 -4.27 8.10 -2.89
N SER A 219 -5.16 7.10 -2.84
CA SER A 219 -6.55 7.31 -2.42
C SER A 219 -6.65 7.71 -0.95
N GLU A 220 -5.86 7.08 -0.07
CA GLU A 220 -5.77 7.43 1.36
C GLU A 220 -5.31 8.89 1.52
N SER A 221 -4.20 9.27 0.90
CA SER A 221 -3.69 10.65 0.96
C SER A 221 -4.67 11.66 0.38
N TRP A 222 -5.27 11.35 -0.77
CA TRP A 222 -6.25 12.24 -1.41
C TRP A 222 -7.45 12.52 -0.52
N SER A 223 -7.94 11.51 0.19
CA SER A 223 -9.14 11.62 1.04
C SER A 223 -8.85 12.20 2.42
N ALA A 224 -7.65 11.94 2.97
CA ALA A 224 -7.28 12.37 4.32
C ALA A 224 -6.76 13.82 4.37
N VAL A 225 -6.10 14.29 3.31
CA VAL A 225 -5.40 15.59 3.30
C VAL A 225 -6.20 16.64 2.54
N PRO A 226 -6.81 17.64 3.21
CA PRO A 226 -7.36 18.83 2.55
C PRO A 226 -6.20 19.70 2.05
N ARG A 227 -5.70 19.34 0.86
CA ARG A 227 -4.50 19.97 0.31
C ARG A 227 -4.80 21.24 -0.44
N VAL A 228 -3.88 22.19 -0.30
CA VAL A 228 -3.77 23.38 -1.13
C VAL A 228 -2.45 23.33 -1.88
N THR A 229 -2.40 23.90 -3.07
CA THR A 229 -1.16 24.00 -3.86
C THR A 229 -0.87 25.45 -4.17
N GLN A 230 0.32 25.89 -3.83
CA GLN A 230 0.85 27.21 -4.17
C GLN A 230 1.90 27.09 -5.28
N PHE A 231 1.83 27.98 -6.26
CA PHE A 231 2.73 28.00 -7.40
C PHE A 231 3.62 29.24 -7.36
N ASP A 232 4.85 29.09 -7.85
CA ASP A 232 5.78 30.18 -8.09
C ASP A 232 6.78 29.78 -9.18
N ASP A 233 7.60 30.72 -9.66
CA ASP A 233 8.71 30.48 -10.57
C ASP A 233 10.05 30.77 -9.86
N ILE A 234 11.02 29.87 -10.00
CA ILE A 234 12.37 30.03 -9.46
C ILE A 234 13.35 30.36 -10.60
N ASP A 235 14.19 31.39 -10.43
CA ASP A 235 15.29 31.69 -11.35
C ASP A 235 16.50 30.79 -11.08
N PHE A 236 16.65 29.76 -11.89
CA PHE A 236 17.76 28.80 -11.83
C PHE A 236 19.00 29.25 -12.62
N THR A 237 19.02 30.45 -13.18
CA THR A 237 20.14 30.93 -14.01
C THR A 237 21.48 30.84 -13.27
N LYS A 238 21.58 31.45 -12.08
CA LYS A 238 22.78 31.39 -11.22
C LYS A 238 23.14 29.94 -10.83
N LEU A 239 22.19 29.15 -10.42
CA LEU A 239 22.44 27.74 -10.06
C LEU A 239 22.98 26.91 -11.23
N ASN A 240 22.46 27.15 -12.43
CA ASN A 240 22.95 26.47 -13.63
C ASN A 240 24.36 26.94 -14.02
N GLU A 241 24.70 28.22 -13.80
CA GLU A 241 26.05 28.75 -13.96
C GLU A 241 27.03 28.10 -12.96
N LEU A 242 26.68 28.06 -11.67
CA LEU A 242 27.46 27.35 -10.65
C LEU A 242 27.66 25.87 -11.00
N ARG A 243 26.60 25.19 -11.40
CA ARG A 243 26.69 23.82 -11.83
C ARG A 243 27.65 23.62 -12.99
N LYS A 244 27.58 24.48 -14.02
CA LYS A 244 28.50 24.42 -15.18
C LYS A 244 29.95 24.70 -14.77
N LYS A 245 30.15 25.66 -13.90
CA LYS A 245 31.48 26.05 -13.39
C LYS A 245 32.17 24.93 -12.63
N TYR A 246 31.46 24.24 -11.75
CA TYR A 246 32.02 23.22 -10.86
C TYR A 246 31.87 21.77 -11.37
N ALA A 247 31.07 21.52 -12.39
CA ALA A 247 30.88 20.15 -12.93
C ALA A 247 32.19 19.42 -13.26
N PRO A 248 33.20 20.06 -13.88
CA PRO A 248 34.47 19.37 -14.18
C PRO A 248 35.28 18.96 -12.94
N GLU A 249 35.17 19.70 -11.83
CA GLU A 249 35.83 19.36 -10.57
C GLU A 249 35.15 18.16 -9.90
N TYR A 250 33.81 18.11 -9.94
CA TYR A 250 33.02 16.99 -9.45
C TYR A 250 33.26 15.72 -10.26
N GLU A 251 33.34 15.83 -11.59
CA GLU A 251 33.64 14.69 -12.48
C GLU A 251 35.00 14.07 -12.19
N LYS A 252 36.05 14.88 -11.89
CA LYS A 252 37.35 14.37 -11.45
C LYS A 252 37.28 13.54 -10.17
N LYS A 253 36.28 13.77 -9.33
CA LYS A 253 36.02 13.00 -8.12
C LYS A 253 34.98 11.86 -8.34
N GLY A 254 34.61 11.59 -9.61
CA GLY A 254 33.66 10.54 -9.98
C GLY A 254 32.20 10.85 -9.59
N VAL A 255 31.85 12.13 -9.46
CA VAL A 255 30.50 12.59 -9.08
C VAL A 255 29.89 13.42 -10.20
N LYS A 256 28.67 13.06 -10.62
CA LYS A 256 27.91 13.83 -11.61
C LYS A 256 27.10 14.94 -10.94
N LEU A 257 27.52 16.19 -11.12
CA LEU A 257 26.84 17.35 -10.57
C LEU A 257 25.61 17.74 -11.43
N THR A 258 24.41 17.47 -10.91
CA THR A 258 23.13 17.90 -11.50
C THR A 258 22.51 19.03 -10.70
N LEU A 259 21.36 19.60 -11.13
CA LEU A 259 20.66 20.65 -10.37
C LEU A 259 19.95 20.11 -9.11
N THR A 260 19.60 18.85 -9.08
CA THR A 260 18.84 18.27 -7.96
C THR A 260 19.56 18.36 -6.60
N PRO A 261 20.88 18.11 -6.45
CA PRO A 261 21.58 18.33 -5.18
C PRO A 261 21.47 19.77 -4.64
N PHE A 262 21.49 20.77 -5.53
CA PHE A 262 21.28 22.18 -5.14
C PHE A 262 19.87 22.39 -4.59
N VAL A 263 18.86 21.78 -5.25
CA VAL A 263 17.48 21.82 -4.79
C VAL A 263 17.36 21.23 -3.40
N LEU A 264 17.95 20.05 -3.17
CA LEU A 264 17.92 19.39 -1.87
C LEU A 264 18.54 20.26 -0.77
N LYS A 265 19.68 20.89 -1.05
CA LYS A 265 20.35 21.77 -0.09
C LYS A 265 19.52 23.01 0.24
N ALA A 266 18.96 23.68 -0.77
CA ALA A 266 18.13 24.87 -0.57
C ALA A 266 16.85 24.52 0.20
N VAL A 267 16.17 23.44 -0.17
CA VAL A 267 14.96 22.96 0.56
C VAL A 267 15.30 22.62 2.01
N ALA A 268 16.41 21.91 2.27
CA ALA A 268 16.81 21.56 3.63
C ALA A 268 17.08 22.82 4.49
N ALA A 269 17.72 23.83 3.91
CA ALA A 269 17.96 25.11 4.61
C ALA A 269 16.66 25.86 4.91
N THR A 270 15.71 25.88 3.96
CA THR A 270 14.40 26.53 4.13
C THR A 270 13.52 25.78 5.16
N LEU A 271 13.55 24.45 5.18
CA LEU A 271 12.80 23.63 6.17
C LEU A 271 13.26 23.94 7.61
N LYS A 272 14.53 24.22 7.83
CA LYS A 272 15.05 24.63 9.16
C LYS A 272 14.50 25.98 9.62
N GLN A 273 14.19 26.89 8.69
CA GLN A 273 13.56 28.17 8.99
C GLN A 273 12.05 28.07 9.17
N HIS A 274 11.44 27.04 8.57
CA HIS A 274 10.00 26.79 8.57
C HIS A 274 9.67 25.37 9.09
N PRO A 275 9.86 25.08 10.39
CA PRO A 275 9.78 23.72 10.93
C PRO A 275 8.42 23.05 10.76
N LEU A 276 7.31 23.80 10.63
CA LEU A 276 5.99 23.25 10.35
C LEU A 276 5.96 22.42 9.04
N PHE A 277 6.77 22.77 8.04
CA PHE A 277 6.85 22.01 6.79
C PHE A 277 7.63 20.71 6.94
N ASN A 278 8.41 20.57 8.03
CA ASN A 278 9.17 19.38 8.38
C ASN A 278 8.48 18.58 9.50
N SER A 279 7.16 18.42 9.42
CA SER A 279 6.36 17.81 10.47
C SER A 279 5.50 16.65 9.97
N SER A 280 4.77 16.05 10.87
CA SER A 280 3.66 15.10 10.62
C SER A 280 2.49 15.44 11.53
N LEU A 281 1.27 15.20 11.09
CA LEU A 281 0.07 15.32 11.90
C LEU A 281 -0.27 13.96 12.53
N ASP A 282 -0.34 13.90 13.85
CA ASP A 282 -0.96 12.80 14.59
C ASP A 282 -2.41 13.20 14.91
N GLU A 283 -3.34 12.69 14.11
CA GLU A 283 -4.76 12.97 14.27
C GLU A 283 -5.34 12.36 15.56
N ALA A 284 -4.82 11.20 15.98
CA ALA A 284 -5.32 10.49 17.15
C ALA A 284 -4.96 11.23 18.46
N ALA A 285 -3.73 11.74 18.53
CA ALA A 285 -3.26 12.54 19.65
C ALA A 285 -3.64 14.03 19.52
N SER A 286 -4.10 14.48 18.34
CA SER A 286 -4.30 15.91 18.01
C SER A 286 -3.00 16.72 18.16
N GLU A 287 -1.87 16.17 17.72
CA GLU A 287 -0.54 16.75 17.86
C GLU A 287 0.15 16.95 16.51
N ILE A 288 0.96 18.01 16.40
CA ILE A 288 1.87 18.23 15.28
C ILE A 288 3.28 17.81 15.73
N ILE A 289 3.81 16.76 15.10
CA ILE A 289 5.14 16.22 15.40
C ILE A 289 6.16 16.94 14.54
N ILE A 290 6.86 17.93 15.08
CA ILE A 290 7.96 18.64 14.41
C ILE A 290 9.23 17.78 14.49
N LYS A 291 9.87 17.58 13.34
CA LYS A 291 11.07 16.75 13.24
C LYS A 291 12.33 17.64 13.22
N GLU A 292 13.28 17.36 14.10
CA GLU A 292 14.55 18.09 14.18
C GLU A 292 15.61 17.60 13.19
N TYR A 293 15.30 16.53 12.44
CA TYR A 293 16.12 15.98 11.37
C TYR A 293 15.49 16.28 10.01
N VAL A 294 16.30 16.40 8.95
CA VAL A 294 15.83 16.68 7.59
C VAL A 294 16.18 15.51 6.68
N HIS A 295 15.19 14.71 6.37
CA HIS A 295 15.29 13.55 5.48
C HIS A 295 14.40 13.78 4.26
N LEU A 296 15.00 13.91 3.08
CA LEU A 296 14.27 14.29 1.88
C LEU A 296 13.98 13.09 1.00
N GLY A 297 12.69 12.86 0.73
CA GLY A 297 12.22 11.91 -0.26
C GLY A 297 12.36 12.47 -1.68
N ILE A 298 12.87 11.68 -2.61
CA ILE A 298 13.00 12.06 -4.02
C ILE A 298 12.16 11.13 -4.87
N ALA A 299 11.15 11.67 -5.56
CA ALA A 299 10.35 10.86 -6.47
C ALA A 299 11.17 10.45 -7.69
N VAL A 300 11.34 9.16 -7.90
CA VAL A 300 12.02 8.56 -9.04
C VAL A 300 11.02 7.78 -9.87
N ASP A 301 10.93 8.11 -11.15
CA ASP A 301 10.08 7.41 -12.10
C ASP A 301 10.74 6.10 -12.55
N THR A 302 9.94 5.03 -12.59
CA THR A 302 10.35 3.69 -13.05
C THR A 302 9.24 3.04 -13.89
N ASP A 303 9.60 2.06 -14.70
CA ASP A 303 8.63 1.29 -15.50
C ASP A 303 7.51 0.65 -14.67
N ALA A 304 7.79 0.34 -13.40
CA ALA A 304 6.82 -0.24 -12.48
C ALA A 304 5.92 0.80 -11.79
N GLY A 305 6.32 2.07 -11.80
CA GLY A 305 5.65 3.19 -11.14
C GLY A 305 6.62 4.07 -10.36
N LEU A 306 6.08 5.12 -9.73
CA LEU A 306 6.85 6.09 -8.96
C LEU A 306 7.26 5.49 -7.60
N MET A 307 8.55 5.63 -7.27
CA MET A 307 9.11 5.26 -5.96
C MET A 307 9.81 6.47 -5.34
N VAL A 308 9.83 6.52 -4.01
CA VAL A 308 10.37 7.68 -3.27
C VAL A 308 11.46 7.20 -2.30
N PRO A 309 12.72 7.01 -2.78
CA PRO A 309 13.86 6.83 -1.89
C PRO A 309 14.12 8.08 -1.05
N VAL A 310 14.72 7.90 0.13
CA VAL A 310 14.94 8.93 1.12
C VAL A 310 16.45 9.16 1.32
N ILE A 311 16.90 10.40 1.13
CA ILE A 311 18.24 10.85 1.51
C ILE A 311 18.15 11.40 2.93
N ARG A 312 18.89 10.81 3.86
CA ARG A 312 18.85 11.18 5.27
C ARG A 312 19.85 12.31 5.58
N ASP A 313 19.54 13.10 6.61
CA ASP A 313 20.40 14.17 7.13
C ASP A 313 20.98 15.12 6.04
N VAL A 314 20.12 15.55 5.11
CA VAL A 314 20.50 16.38 3.97
C VAL A 314 21.12 17.72 4.41
N ASP A 315 20.66 18.25 5.54
CA ASP A 315 21.19 19.49 6.12
C ASP A 315 22.65 19.35 6.55
N LYS A 316 23.10 18.15 6.99
CA LYS A 316 24.45 17.87 7.50
C LYS A 316 25.44 17.44 6.40
N LYS A 317 24.95 16.94 5.26
CA LYS A 317 25.77 16.41 4.16
C LYS A 317 26.33 17.49 3.26
N SER A 318 27.51 17.26 2.70
CA SER A 318 28.07 18.10 1.63
C SER A 318 27.27 17.94 0.33
N LEU A 319 27.37 18.89 -0.59
CA LEU A 319 26.73 18.82 -1.90
C LEU A 319 27.24 17.61 -2.70
N ALA A 320 28.51 17.24 -2.56
CA ALA A 320 29.13 16.09 -3.21
C ALA A 320 28.56 14.76 -2.68
N ASP A 321 28.39 14.63 -1.36
CA ASP A 321 27.81 13.43 -0.75
C ASP A 321 26.34 13.23 -1.17
N ILE A 322 25.58 14.33 -1.19
CA ILE A 322 24.18 14.32 -1.67
C ILE A 322 24.12 13.88 -3.13
N ALA A 323 25.00 14.43 -3.99
CA ALA A 323 25.02 14.08 -5.42
C ALA A 323 25.33 12.60 -5.64
N LYS A 324 26.32 12.06 -4.93
CA LYS A 324 26.71 10.63 -5.01
C LYS A 324 25.61 9.69 -4.48
N GLU A 325 25.02 10.04 -3.35
CA GLU A 325 23.94 9.24 -2.75
C GLU A 325 22.69 9.26 -3.63
N LEU A 326 22.32 10.41 -4.19
CA LEU A 326 21.21 10.57 -5.13
C LEU A 326 21.41 9.69 -6.37
N GLU A 327 22.60 9.67 -6.96
CA GLU A 327 22.91 8.83 -8.12
C GLU A 327 22.76 7.34 -7.78
N THR A 328 23.32 6.94 -6.64
CA THR A 328 23.23 5.55 -6.15
C THR A 328 21.80 5.13 -5.90
N LEU A 329 21.01 5.94 -5.19
CA LEU A 329 19.60 5.64 -4.90
C LEU A 329 18.76 5.61 -6.17
N ALA A 330 18.99 6.55 -7.11
CA ALA A 330 18.28 6.57 -8.38
C ALA A 330 18.58 5.32 -9.25
N ALA A 331 19.83 4.85 -9.26
CA ALA A 331 20.20 3.61 -9.94
C ALA A 331 19.51 2.39 -9.28
N LYS A 332 19.64 2.23 -7.96
CA LYS A 332 18.97 1.16 -7.21
C LYS A 332 17.45 1.16 -7.43
N THR A 333 16.83 2.34 -7.51
CA THR A 333 15.38 2.49 -7.74
C THR A 333 14.99 1.93 -9.10
N ARG A 334 15.69 2.30 -10.16
CA ARG A 334 15.42 1.79 -11.52
C ARG A 334 15.67 0.29 -11.64
N GLU A 335 16.68 -0.21 -10.93
CA GLU A 335 17.00 -1.65 -10.86
C GLU A 335 16.10 -2.43 -9.90
N ARG A 336 15.14 -1.79 -9.21
CA ARG A 336 14.25 -2.38 -8.21
C ARG A 336 14.98 -3.04 -7.04
N LYS A 337 16.15 -2.51 -6.67
CA LYS A 337 17.00 -2.99 -5.58
C LYS A 337 16.93 -2.15 -4.31
N LEU A 338 15.95 -1.25 -4.21
CA LEU A 338 15.73 -0.47 -2.99
C LEU A 338 15.25 -1.37 -1.86
N SER A 339 15.86 -1.23 -0.70
CA SER A 339 15.35 -1.81 0.55
C SER A 339 14.14 -1.03 1.05
N ALA A 340 13.30 -1.69 1.86
CA ALA A 340 12.17 -1.03 2.50
C ALA A 340 12.59 0.13 3.42
N ASP A 341 13.79 0.06 4.02
CA ASP A 341 14.32 1.09 4.92
C ASP A 341 14.84 2.33 4.17
N GLU A 342 15.28 2.16 2.92
CA GLU A 342 15.67 3.29 2.06
C GLU A 342 14.45 4.12 1.59
N MET A 343 13.22 3.65 1.81
CA MET A 343 11.97 4.34 1.47
C MET A 343 11.22 4.88 2.70
N LYS A 344 11.79 4.77 3.91
CA LYS A 344 11.15 5.18 5.17
C LYS A 344 11.83 6.36 5.82
N GLY A 345 11.06 7.08 6.63
CA GLY A 345 11.57 8.14 7.49
C GLY A 345 11.75 9.47 6.78
N GLY A 346 11.21 9.65 5.56
CA GLY A 346 11.14 10.94 4.90
C GLY A 346 10.37 11.96 5.72
N THR A 347 10.79 13.22 5.63
CA THR A 347 10.15 14.33 6.33
C THR A 347 9.49 15.32 5.37
N PHE A 348 9.96 15.35 4.13
CA PHE A 348 9.46 16.18 3.03
C PHE A 348 9.83 15.54 1.70
N THR A 349 8.95 15.51 0.74
CA THR A 349 9.17 14.89 -0.57
C THR A 349 9.38 15.94 -1.66
N ILE A 350 10.27 15.65 -2.61
CA ILE A 350 10.49 16.44 -3.83
C ILE A 350 10.18 15.58 -5.05
N SER A 351 9.26 16.05 -5.88
CA SER A 351 8.90 15.44 -7.17
C SER A 351 9.43 16.30 -8.30
N ASN A 352 10.46 15.83 -9.00
CA ASN A 352 11.08 16.56 -10.10
C ASN A 352 10.71 15.96 -11.46
N GLN A 353 9.86 16.65 -12.20
CA GLN A 353 9.45 16.27 -13.56
C GLN A 353 10.21 17.07 -14.65
N GLY A 354 11.16 17.91 -14.28
CA GLY A 354 11.86 18.79 -15.20
C GLY A 354 12.58 18.06 -16.34
N ALA A 355 13.05 16.84 -16.11
CA ALA A 355 13.71 16.03 -17.13
C ALA A 355 12.72 15.30 -18.07
N ILE A 356 11.47 15.04 -17.62
CA ILE A 356 10.46 14.31 -18.36
C ILE A 356 9.66 15.28 -19.23
N GLY A 357 9.24 16.41 -18.65
CA GLY A 357 8.41 17.42 -19.28
C GLY A 357 7.30 17.91 -18.35
N GLY A 358 6.45 18.81 -18.78
CA GLY A 358 5.42 19.43 -17.97
C GLY A 358 5.93 20.65 -17.20
N ALA A 359 5.13 21.72 -17.21
CA ALA A 359 5.46 22.96 -16.54
C ALA A 359 4.89 22.97 -15.11
N HIS A 360 3.58 22.86 -14.99
CA HIS A 360 2.85 22.94 -13.73
C HIS A 360 2.09 21.65 -13.47
N PHE A 361 2.09 21.20 -12.23
CA PHE A 361 1.30 20.07 -11.75
C PHE A 361 1.06 20.20 -10.25
N THR A 362 0.06 19.53 -9.73
CA THR A 362 -0.27 19.54 -8.30
C THR A 362 0.11 18.18 -7.69
N PRO A 363 1.27 18.06 -7.02
CA PRO A 363 1.67 16.80 -6.41
C PRO A 363 0.73 16.42 -5.25
N ILE A 364 0.54 15.11 -5.06
CA ILE A 364 -0.19 14.57 -3.91
C ILE A 364 0.79 14.45 -2.75
N VAL A 365 0.42 14.92 -1.57
CA VAL A 365 1.23 14.83 -0.35
C VAL A 365 1.52 13.38 -0.01
N ASN A 366 2.78 13.08 0.31
CA ASN A 366 3.22 11.74 0.64
C ASN A 366 3.09 11.47 2.14
N LEU A 367 1.96 10.95 2.60
CA LEU A 367 1.75 10.66 4.03
C LEU A 367 2.87 9.77 4.61
N PRO A 368 3.33 10.02 5.85
CA PRO A 368 2.82 10.96 6.86
C PRO A 368 3.43 12.38 6.82
N GLU A 369 4.04 12.79 5.73
CA GLU A 369 4.55 14.14 5.53
C GLU A 369 3.39 15.13 5.36
N VAL A 370 3.62 16.40 5.67
CA VAL A 370 2.60 17.47 5.55
C VAL A 370 2.74 18.30 4.27
N ALA A 371 3.84 18.15 3.53
CA ALA A 371 4.06 18.90 2.32
C ALA A 371 4.96 18.18 1.31
N ILE A 372 4.82 18.55 0.04
CA ILE A 372 5.60 18.06 -1.09
C ILE A 372 5.89 19.21 -2.07
N LEU A 373 7.12 19.28 -2.58
CA LEU A 373 7.52 20.23 -3.60
C LEU A 373 7.59 19.57 -4.98
N GLY A 374 6.80 20.08 -5.91
CA GLY A 374 6.89 19.74 -7.33
C GLY A 374 7.82 20.71 -8.07
N LEU A 375 8.70 20.19 -8.94
CA LEU A 375 9.51 21.00 -9.86
C LEU A 375 9.14 20.62 -11.29
N GLY A 376 8.73 21.60 -12.06
CA GLY A 376 8.44 21.47 -13.48
C GLY A 376 9.67 21.68 -14.36
N ARG A 377 9.46 21.69 -15.67
CA ARG A 377 10.52 21.91 -16.66
C ARG A 377 10.96 23.36 -16.68
N GLY A 378 12.25 23.60 -16.41
CA GLY A 378 12.87 24.93 -16.59
C GLY A 378 12.91 25.32 -18.06
N ALA A 379 12.63 26.59 -18.33
CA ALA A 379 12.68 27.18 -19.67
C ALA A 379 13.27 28.60 -19.61
N MET A 380 13.94 29.00 -20.70
CA MET A 380 14.36 30.40 -20.86
C MET A 380 13.14 31.28 -21.10
N LYS A 381 12.88 32.21 -20.19
CA LYS A 381 11.75 33.14 -20.27
C LYS A 381 12.28 34.59 -20.18
N PRO A 382 11.67 35.56 -20.86
CA PRO A 382 11.99 36.99 -20.67
C PRO A 382 11.42 37.45 -19.33
N VAL A 383 12.25 38.09 -18.52
CA VAL A 383 11.85 38.72 -17.25
C VAL A 383 12.38 40.17 -17.21
N VAL A 384 11.65 41.03 -16.51
CA VAL A 384 12.12 42.40 -16.27
C VAL A 384 12.97 42.41 -15.01
N ARG A 385 14.22 42.82 -15.13
CA ARG A 385 15.13 43.07 -14.01
C ARG A 385 15.73 44.46 -14.21
N ASP A 386 15.66 45.33 -13.21
CA ASP A 386 16.18 46.70 -13.25
C ASP A 386 15.69 47.51 -14.48
N GLY A 387 14.44 47.30 -14.86
CA GLY A 387 13.78 47.94 -16.01
C GLY A 387 14.18 47.37 -17.39
N GLN A 388 15.03 46.35 -17.44
CA GLN A 388 15.45 45.70 -18.69
C GLN A 388 14.86 44.30 -18.85
N ILE A 389 14.58 43.93 -20.09
CA ILE A 389 14.14 42.55 -20.40
C ILE A 389 15.39 41.67 -20.55
N VAL A 390 15.55 40.70 -19.67
CA VAL A 390 16.65 39.74 -19.68
C VAL A 390 16.09 38.30 -19.77
N ALA A 391 16.87 37.44 -20.47
CA ALA A 391 16.50 35.99 -20.52
C ALA A 391 16.99 35.28 -19.25
N ARG A 392 16.09 34.56 -18.58
CA ARG A 392 16.35 33.80 -17.36
C ARG A 392 15.87 32.39 -17.46
N LEU A 393 16.54 31.44 -16.81
CA LEU A 393 16.11 30.05 -16.71
C LEU A 393 15.12 29.95 -15.56
N LEU A 394 13.82 30.08 -15.88
CA LEU A 394 12.76 29.96 -14.90
C LEU A 394 12.26 28.53 -14.79
N THR A 395 12.19 28.02 -13.57
CA THR A 395 11.66 26.69 -13.25
C THR A 395 10.40 26.84 -12.40
N PRO A 396 9.24 26.40 -12.91
CA PRO A 396 8.02 26.48 -12.13
C PRO A 396 8.04 25.46 -10.97
N ILE A 397 7.56 25.91 -9.83
CA ILE A 397 7.38 25.09 -8.64
C ILE A 397 5.91 25.01 -8.23
N ALA A 398 5.59 23.93 -7.55
CA ALA A 398 4.28 23.69 -6.96
C ALA A 398 4.47 23.10 -5.56
N LEU A 399 4.14 23.87 -4.53
CA LEU A 399 4.15 23.43 -3.14
C LEU A 399 2.75 22.98 -2.76
N SER A 400 2.53 21.67 -2.62
CA SER A 400 1.28 21.13 -2.07
C SER A 400 1.46 20.80 -0.59
N TYR A 401 0.48 21.15 0.23
CA TYR A 401 0.57 21.01 1.68
C TYR A 401 -0.77 20.70 2.33
N ASP A 402 -0.74 20.11 3.51
CA ASP A 402 -1.89 19.82 4.34
C ASP A 402 -2.37 21.08 5.04
N HIS A 403 -3.56 21.58 4.65
CA HIS A 403 -4.10 22.83 5.17
C HIS A 403 -4.60 22.72 6.64
N ARG A 404 -4.57 21.53 7.22
CA ARG A 404 -4.84 21.35 8.66
C ARG A 404 -3.63 21.75 9.51
N VAL A 405 -2.43 21.73 8.94
CA VAL A 405 -1.15 22.05 9.62
C VAL A 405 -0.59 23.38 9.14
N ILE A 406 -0.68 23.67 7.85
CA ILE A 406 -0.05 24.81 7.21
C ILE A 406 -1.12 25.72 6.61
N ASP A 407 -1.13 26.98 7.00
CA ASP A 407 -1.98 28.01 6.40
C ASP A 407 -1.35 28.65 5.15
N GLY A 408 -2.19 29.34 4.35
CA GLY A 408 -1.76 29.99 3.13
C GLY A 408 -0.69 31.07 3.33
N GLY A 409 -0.73 31.80 4.47
CA GLY A 409 0.27 32.81 4.80
C GLY A 409 1.65 32.18 5.09
N SER A 410 1.66 31.08 5.83
CA SER A 410 2.89 30.32 6.10
C SER A 410 3.45 29.70 4.83
N ALA A 411 2.58 29.17 3.94
CA ALA A 411 2.99 28.62 2.65
C ALA A 411 3.60 29.72 1.75
N ALA A 412 3.01 30.91 1.69
CA ALA A 412 3.55 32.02 0.93
C ALA A 412 4.94 32.45 1.45
N ARG A 413 5.13 32.59 2.76
CA ARG A 413 6.43 32.91 3.37
C ARG A 413 7.47 31.85 3.07
N PHE A 414 7.11 30.56 3.23
CA PHE A 414 7.99 29.45 2.87
C PHE A 414 8.43 29.53 1.39
N THR A 415 7.47 29.73 0.48
CA THR A 415 7.75 29.79 -0.97
C THR A 415 8.66 30.95 -1.30
N VAL A 416 8.42 32.16 -0.73
CA VAL A 416 9.29 33.34 -0.92
C VAL A 416 10.71 33.08 -0.43
N ASP A 417 10.86 32.50 0.76
CA ASP A 417 12.19 32.22 1.31
C ASP A 417 12.89 31.08 0.57
N LEU A 418 12.14 30.10 0.07
CA LEU A 418 12.66 29.07 -0.82
C LEU A 418 13.19 29.66 -2.14
N VAL A 419 12.42 30.54 -2.80
CA VAL A 419 12.86 31.25 -4.02
C VAL A 419 14.13 32.02 -3.75
N LYS A 420 14.20 32.80 -2.65
CA LYS A 420 15.44 33.53 -2.24
C LYS A 420 16.60 32.56 -2.00
N ALA A 421 16.38 31.40 -1.37
CA ALA A 421 17.44 30.43 -1.12
C ALA A 421 18.05 29.89 -2.41
N PHE A 422 17.27 29.78 -3.48
CA PHE A 422 17.75 29.39 -4.81
C PHE A 422 18.47 30.53 -5.52
N GLU A 423 17.89 31.72 -5.55
CA GLU A 423 18.47 32.89 -6.24
C GLU A 423 19.78 33.38 -5.59
N ASN A 424 19.88 33.25 -4.25
CA ASN A 424 21.03 33.65 -3.46
C ASN A 424 21.89 32.47 -3.00
N PHE A 425 21.86 31.34 -3.72
CA PHE A 425 22.62 30.16 -3.33
C PHE A 425 24.10 30.46 -3.14
N ASP A 426 24.61 30.04 -1.96
CA ASP A 426 26.01 30.31 -1.61
C ASP A 426 26.97 29.42 -2.40
N GLU A 427 27.87 30.07 -3.16
CA GLU A 427 28.91 29.37 -3.93
C GLU A 427 29.88 28.57 -3.04
N ALA A 428 30.05 28.97 -1.77
CA ALA A 428 30.92 28.25 -0.84
C ALA A 428 30.46 26.82 -0.59
N VAL A 429 29.14 26.59 -0.65
CA VAL A 429 28.54 25.25 -0.49
C VAL A 429 28.86 24.29 -1.66
N VAL A 430 29.22 24.86 -2.83
CA VAL A 430 29.51 24.09 -4.05
C VAL A 430 30.98 23.68 -4.13
N LYS A 431 31.89 24.44 -3.49
CA LYS A 431 33.33 24.13 -3.48
C LYS A 431 33.60 22.80 -2.78
N ILE A 432 34.49 21.97 -3.39
CA ILE A 432 34.89 20.65 -2.90
C ILE A 432 36.37 20.53 -2.63
#